data_765f7aaafd59e91e7dd5e3d3ab4aa107
#
_entry.id   765f7aaafd59e91e7dd5e3d3ab4aa107
#
_cell.length_a   1.000
_cell.length_b   1.000
_cell.length_c   1.000
_cell.angle_alpha   90.00
_cell.angle_beta   90.00
_cell.angle_gamma   90.00
#
_symmetry.space_group_name_H-M   'P 1'
#
loop_
_entity.id
_entity.type
_entity.pdbx_description
1 polymer ?
#
loop_
_entity_poly.entity_id
_entity_poly.type
_entity_poly.pdbx_seq_one_letter_code
_entity_poly.pdbx_strand_id
1 'polypeptide(L)'
;MMSTRTNQTVNQTAQFSILSQDQKQRIFEGMIETLRNTGVHLHHEKARELLKEHGALVDGVSVKIPQNLVLDALATVPPVTVVQSWDGTRKTLIEKNQVLFGPGPTPPNFTDPHTLERRKYVKADAGMVARICQALPNIGFVQSLGTISDVTVSLADVYEFAEMIQNTTKPILSWSYTRDTCSDIHCIAMAMAGGEEAFKQCPNYVFYGEPISPLLSDFHAMDKVMYNAEHGVPQVYTPCCIGGGTVPATHAGQLVCALSESMLGVVVAQLINPGTCVIMGGVQSIMDMQYSVYAYGAPELSLLSAGLTEMARYVGLPMFSTAGCTDTKILDPQGAIEAATSVHSAMLSGANFIHDVGYYESGMTGSVLQLVMADEQIGMSHVVAKGIEINAETLAVEEICSAGPGGNYADTGHTKKFAASLWQPTLMDRQSYEDWAAQGRTTMKDRVIANTRD
;
A
#
# COMPACT_ATOMS: atom_id res chain seq x y z
N MET A 1 -0.93 -16.33 5.28
CA MET A 1 -0.61 -15.07 4.59
C MET A 1 0.83 -15.18 4.13
N MET A 2 1.08 -15.12 2.82
CA MET A 2 2.45 -15.04 2.32
C MET A 2 2.87 -13.58 2.41
N SER A 3 3.70 -13.24 3.39
CA SER A 3 4.46 -12.01 3.36
C SER A 3 5.81 -12.30 2.71
N THR A 4 6.23 -11.44 1.82
CA THR A 4 7.52 -11.61 1.14
C THR A 4 8.46 -10.52 1.59
N ARG A 5 9.61 -10.92 2.11
CA ARG A 5 10.74 -10.03 2.32
C ARG A 5 11.50 -9.91 1.02
N THR A 6 11.67 -8.72 0.53
CA THR A 6 12.57 -8.41 -0.58
C THR A 6 13.96 -8.05 -0.05
N ASN A 7 14.96 -8.04 -0.92
CA ASN A 7 16.34 -7.69 -0.55
C ASN A 7 16.92 -8.57 0.58
N GLN A 8 16.66 -9.86 0.51
CA GLN A 8 17.18 -10.85 1.47
C GLN A 8 18.69 -10.95 1.40
N THR A 9 19.32 -11.12 2.57
CA THR A 9 20.77 -11.34 2.64
C THR A 9 21.20 -12.77 2.32
N VAL A 10 20.32 -13.74 2.49
CA VAL A 10 20.59 -15.17 2.22
C VAL A 10 20.51 -15.46 0.73
N ASN A 11 19.44 -15.00 0.08
CA ASN A 11 19.32 -15.03 -1.37
C ASN A 11 19.40 -13.60 -1.89
N GLN A 12 20.21 -13.35 -2.90
CA GLN A 12 20.15 -12.07 -3.59
C GLN A 12 18.86 -12.03 -4.39
N THR A 13 17.91 -11.20 -3.93
CA THR A 13 16.64 -11.00 -4.59
C THR A 13 16.73 -9.84 -5.58
N ALA A 14 15.92 -9.90 -6.64
CA ALA A 14 15.81 -8.79 -7.56
C ALA A 14 15.34 -7.52 -6.82
N GLN A 15 15.94 -6.39 -7.17
CA GLN A 15 15.63 -5.09 -6.59
C GLN A 15 15.37 -4.08 -7.71
N PHE A 16 14.34 -3.27 -7.53
CA PHE A 16 14.12 -2.10 -8.35
C PHE A 16 14.63 -0.87 -7.59
N SER A 17 15.87 -0.44 -7.92
CA SER A 17 16.52 0.71 -7.31
C SER A 17 16.94 1.69 -8.40
N ILE A 18 16.56 2.96 -8.23
CA ILE A 18 16.66 4.00 -9.27
C ILE A 18 17.47 5.22 -8.82
N LEU A 19 17.74 5.36 -7.51
CA LEU A 19 18.44 6.52 -6.95
C LEU A 19 19.82 6.13 -6.40
N SER A 20 20.86 6.89 -6.79
CA SER A 20 22.16 6.82 -6.13
C SER A 20 22.12 7.47 -4.75
N GLN A 21 23.15 7.25 -3.92
CA GLN A 21 23.23 7.87 -2.59
C GLN A 21 23.30 9.41 -2.68
N ASP A 22 24.05 9.96 -3.66
CA ASP A 22 24.11 11.40 -3.90
C ASP A 22 22.72 11.98 -4.28
N GLN A 23 21.97 11.28 -5.13
CA GLN A 23 20.62 11.70 -5.50
C GLN A 23 19.66 11.70 -4.30
N LYS A 24 19.72 10.67 -3.45
CA LYS A 24 18.92 10.61 -2.20
C LYS A 24 19.27 11.76 -1.27
N GLN A 25 20.55 12.05 -1.08
CA GLN A 25 20.98 13.16 -0.26
C GLN A 25 20.47 14.50 -0.81
N ARG A 26 20.56 14.74 -2.11
CA ARG A 26 20.07 15.97 -2.75
C ARG A 26 18.55 16.14 -2.63
N ILE A 27 17.77 15.06 -2.75
CA ILE A 27 16.32 15.09 -2.54
C ILE A 27 16.01 15.42 -1.07
N PHE A 28 16.73 14.81 -0.14
CA PHE A 28 16.59 15.11 1.30
C PHE A 28 16.92 16.57 1.63
N GLU A 29 18.02 17.08 1.10
CA GLU A 29 18.40 18.51 1.26
C GLU A 29 17.34 19.43 0.67
N GLY A 30 16.78 19.09 -0.50
CA GLY A 30 15.68 19.84 -1.11
C GLY A 30 14.41 19.83 -0.26
N MET A 31 14.09 18.74 0.40
CA MET A 31 13.00 18.65 1.36
C MET A 31 13.26 19.57 2.58
N ILE A 32 14.44 19.50 3.17
CA ILE A 32 14.82 20.37 4.31
C ILE A 32 14.75 21.85 3.91
N GLU A 33 15.25 22.19 2.73
CA GLU A 33 15.19 23.57 2.23
C GLU A 33 13.75 24.03 2.00
N THR A 34 12.88 23.18 1.45
CA THR A 34 11.46 23.45 1.25
C THR A 34 10.77 23.72 2.58
N LEU A 35 10.93 22.84 3.56
CA LEU A 35 10.31 22.99 4.88
C LEU A 35 10.81 24.23 5.65
N ARG A 36 12.09 24.55 5.52
CA ARG A 36 12.70 25.69 6.21
C ARG A 36 12.35 27.03 5.56
N ASN A 37 12.35 27.13 4.24
CA ASN A 37 12.21 28.41 3.54
C ASN A 37 10.77 28.70 3.14
N THR A 38 10.05 27.70 2.61
CA THR A 38 8.64 27.81 2.21
C THR A 38 7.73 27.38 3.35
N GLY A 39 8.00 26.20 3.94
CA GLY A 39 7.16 25.61 4.97
C GLY A 39 5.89 24.99 4.42
N VAL A 40 4.90 24.85 5.27
CA VAL A 40 3.58 24.28 4.98
C VAL A 40 2.47 25.18 5.46
N HIS A 41 1.30 25.12 4.85
CA HIS A 41 0.09 25.72 5.41
C HIS A 41 -0.61 24.69 6.30
N LEU A 42 -0.76 25.00 7.58
CA LEU A 42 -1.36 24.14 8.59
C LEU A 42 -2.57 24.82 9.23
N HIS A 43 -3.77 24.30 8.93
CA HIS A 43 -5.03 24.90 9.39
C HIS A 43 -5.49 24.40 10.78
N HIS A 44 -4.61 23.79 11.55
CA HIS A 44 -4.90 23.30 12.91
C HIS A 44 -4.14 24.14 13.97
N GLU A 45 -4.86 24.92 14.78
CA GLU A 45 -4.28 25.87 15.72
C GLU A 45 -3.36 25.21 16.75
N LYS A 46 -3.85 24.18 17.46
CA LYS A 46 -3.05 23.47 18.47
C LYS A 46 -1.77 22.85 17.90
N ALA A 47 -1.83 22.34 16.64
CA ALA A 47 -0.63 21.80 16.00
C ALA A 47 0.37 22.91 15.65
N ARG A 48 -0.10 24.12 15.28
CA ARG A 48 0.78 25.27 15.09
C ARG A 48 1.43 25.73 16.39
N GLU A 49 0.67 25.77 17.48
CA GLU A 49 1.18 26.09 18.80
C GLU A 49 2.26 25.10 19.24
N LEU A 50 1.97 23.79 19.12
CA LEU A 50 2.93 22.73 19.42
C LEU A 50 4.23 22.88 18.62
N LEU A 51 4.14 23.10 17.31
CA LEU A 51 5.32 23.30 16.45
C LEU A 51 6.10 24.57 16.83
N LYS A 52 5.40 25.66 17.18
CA LYS A 52 6.00 26.90 17.62
C LYS A 52 6.77 26.75 18.94
N GLU A 53 6.21 26.05 19.91
CA GLU A 53 6.84 25.74 21.19
C GLU A 53 8.15 24.96 21.03
N HIS A 54 8.25 24.16 19.94
CA HIS A 54 9.43 23.35 19.61
C HIS A 54 10.37 24.02 18.59
N GLY A 55 10.16 25.32 18.29
CA GLY A 55 11.11 26.11 17.50
C GLY A 55 10.78 26.27 16.03
N ALA A 56 9.61 25.84 15.55
CA ALA A 56 9.14 26.18 14.21
C ALA A 56 8.75 27.68 14.14
N LEU A 57 8.93 28.28 12.97
CA LEU A 57 8.48 29.64 12.71
C LEU A 57 7.03 29.63 12.22
N VAL A 58 6.14 30.22 13.00
CA VAL A 58 4.70 30.27 12.70
C VAL A 58 4.25 31.70 12.43
N ASP A 59 3.65 31.88 11.23
CA ASP A 59 3.02 33.14 10.83
C ASP A 59 1.64 32.87 10.24
N GLY A 60 0.59 33.14 10.98
CA GLY A 60 -0.77 32.75 10.64
C GLY A 60 -0.90 31.24 10.47
N VAL A 61 -1.24 30.79 9.27
CA VAL A 61 -1.32 29.36 8.92
C VAL A 61 0.00 28.81 8.35
N SER A 62 0.96 29.69 8.05
CA SER A 62 2.26 29.28 7.50
C SER A 62 3.17 28.80 8.62
N VAL A 63 3.76 27.62 8.44
CA VAL A 63 4.66 27.00 9.41
C VAL A 63 5.93 26.56 8.69
N LYS A 64 7.07 27.12 9.11
CA LYS A 64 8.39 26.72 8.63
C LYS A 64 9.06 25.83 9.65
N ILE A 65 9.44 24.65 9.22
CA ILE A 65 9.98 23.60 10.09
C ILE A 65 11.50 23.55 9.93
N PRO A 66 12.27 23.81 11.00
CA PRO A 66 13.73 23.77 10.94
C PRO A 66 14.25 22.33 10.87
N GLN A 67 15.43 22.16 10.31
CA GLN A 67 16.07 20.85 10.07
C GLN A 67 16.21 20.00 11.35
N ASN A 68 16.61 20.59 12.47
CA ASN A 68 16.77 19.86 13.73
C ASN A 68 15.46 19.20 14.17
N LEU A 69 14.32 19.84 13.99
CA LEU A 69 13.03 19.32 14.37
C LEU A 69 12.66 18.07 13.52
N VAL A 70 13.01 18.09 12.23
CA VAL A 70 12.84 16.92 11.35
C VAL A 70 13.77 15.78 11.78
N LEU A 71 15.04 16.07 12.04
CA LEU A 71 16.02 15.05 12.43
C LEU A 71 15.68 14.42 13.80
N ASP A 72 15.27 15.23 14.76
CA ASP A 72 14.86 14.74 16.08
C ASP A 72 13.63 13.83 15.98
N ALA A 73 12.64 14.22 15.17
CA ALA A 73 11.46 13.38 14.93
C ALA A 73 11.82 12.06 14.25
N LEU A 74 12.66 12.07 13.20
CA LEU A 74 13.11 10.86 12.52
C LEU A 74 13.87 9.91 13.45
N ALA A 75 14.61 10.43 14.42
CA ALA A 75 15.36 9.62 15.37
C ALA A 75 14.46 8.86 16.38
N THR A 76 13.22 9.25 16.54
CA THR A 76 12.28 8.66 17.50
C THR A 76 11.29 7.66 16.89
N VAL A 77 11.10 7.65 15.57
CA VAL A 77 10.20 6.69 14.91
C VAL A 77 10.73 5.26 15.07
N PRO A 78 9.91 4.29 15.53
CA PRO A 78 10.36 2.93 15.70
C PRO A 78 10.67 2.26 14.35
N PRO A 79 11.80 1.54 14.23
CA PRO A 79 12.19 0.88 12.99
C PRO A 79 11.33 -0.34 12.65
N VAL A 80 10.59 -0.86 13.62
CA VAL A 80 9.69 -2.00 13.49
C VAL A 80 8.42 -1.73 14.27
N THR A 81 7.28 -1.99 13.65
CA THR A 81 5.98 -1.97 14.31
C THR A 81 5.25 -3.27 14.04
N VAL A 82 4.47 -3.73 15.01
CA VAL A 82 3.67 -4.95 14.89
C VAL A 82 2.20 -4.54 14.82
N VAL A 83 1.50 -5.06 13.80
CA VAL A 83 0.04 -4.99 13.71
C VAL A 83 -0.48 -6.44 13.74
N GLN A 84 -1.48 -6.72 14.55
CA GLN A 84 -2.06 -8.07 14.60
C GLN A 84 -3.50 -8.07 14.08
N SER A 85 -3.96 -9.27 13.71
CA SER A 85 -5.40 -9.51 13.50
C SER A 85 -6.16 -9.33 14.81
N TRP A 86 -7.43 -8.91 14.70
CA TRP A 86 -8.27 -8.71 15.90
C TRP A 86 -8.45 -9.99 16.74
N ASP A 87 -8.38 -11.17 16.10
CA ASP A 87 -8.47 -12.48 16.78
C ASP A 87 -7.12 -12.98 17.35
N GLY A 88 -6.05 -12.20 17.18
CA GLY A 88 -4.71 -12.52 17.65
C GLY A 88 -3.99 -13.66 16.91
N THR A 89 -4.61 -14.25 15.89
CA THR A 89 -4.04 -15.42 15.17
C THR A 89 -2.91 -15.06 14.22
N ARG A 90 -2.81 -13.78 13.80
CA ARG A 90 -1.81 -13.30 12.85
C ARG A 90 -1.11 -12.06 13.38
N LYS A 91 0.21 -12.04 13.29
CA LYS A 91 1.03 -10.86 13.55
C LYS A 91 1.77 -10.47 12.28
N THR A 92 1.67 -9.20 11.93
CA THR A 92 2.32 -8.61 10.79
C THR A 92 3.38 -7.65 11.28
N LEU A 93 4.61 -7.89 10.90
CA LEU A 93 5.73 -6.99 11.15
C LEU A 93 5.77 -5.94 10.05
N ILE A 94 5.72 -4.67 10.43
CA ILE A 94 6.02 -3.55 9.54
C ILE A 94 7.50 -3.24 9.76
N GLU A 95 8.32 -3.84 8.95
CA GLU A 95 9.77 -3.72 9.02
C GLU A 95 10.37 -3.60 7.62
N LYS A 96 11.65 -3.25 7.55
CA LYS A 96 12.38 -3.08 6.30
C LYS A 96 12.17 -4.29 5.37
N ASN A 97 11.77 -4.01 4.14
CA ASN A 97 11.57 -4.99 3.06
C ASN A 97 10.45 -6.03 3.26
N GLN A 98 9.57 -5.83 4.23
CA GLN A 98 8.34 -6.61 4.36
C GLN A 98 7.28 -6.00 3.45
N VAL A 99 6.78 -6.74 2.48
CA VAL A 99 5.84 -6.25 1.46
C VAL A 99 4.46 -6.88 1.64
N LEU A 100 3.43 -6.05 1.68
CA LEU A 100 2.02 -6.43 1.76
C LEU A 100 1.22 -5.65 0.72
N PHE A 101 0.33 -6.33 0.00
CA PHE A 101 -0.61 -5.72 -0.94
C PHE A 101 -2.03 -5.71 -0.40
N GLY A 102 -2.80 -4.71 -0.77
CA GLY A 102 -4.21 -4.60 -0.42
C GLY A 102 -4.98 -3.62 -1.30
N PRO A 103 -6.32 -3.61 -1.22
CA PRO A 103 -7.13 -2.63 -1.93
C PRO A 103 -6.92 -1.21 -1.39
N GLY A 104 -7.45 -0.22 -2.12
CA GLY A 104 -7.50 1.17 -1.65
C GLY A 104 -8.86 1.52 -1.03
N PRO A 105 -9.02 2.73 -0.40
CA PRO A 105 -10.18 2.97 0.44
C PRO A 105 -11.37 3.70 -0.20
N THR A 106 -11.18 4.62 -1.14
CA THR A 106 -12.13 5.72 -1.35
C THR A 106 -12.83 5.87 -2.71
N PRO A 107 -12.82 4.93 -3.67
CA PRO A 107 -13.59 5.09 -4.90
C PRO A 107 -15.08 5.32 -4.64
N PRO A 108 -15.71 6.32 -5.28
CA PRO A 108 -17.14 6.58 -5.08
C PRO A 108 -18.06 5.61 -5.82
N ASN A 109 -17.49 4.78 -6.70
CA ASN A 109 -18.23 3.83 -7.52
C ASN A 109 -17.60 2.44 -7.44
N PHE A 110 -18.35 1.48 -7.91
CA PHE A 110 -17.98 0.06 -7.87
C PHE A 110 -18.44 -0.67 -9.12
N THR A 111 -17.64 -1.56 -9.63
CA THR A 111 -18.07 -2.50 -10.68
C THR A 111 -18.73 -3.71 -10.02
N ASP A 112 -20.03 -3.85 -10.19
CA ASP A 112 -20.79 -5.00 -9.68
C ASP A 112 -20.25 -6.30 -10.31
N PRO A 113 -19.81 -7.30 -9.52
CA PRO A 113 -19.22 -8.52 -10.08
C PRO A 113 -20.22 -9.44 -10.78
N HIS A 114 -21.52 -9.24 -10.56
CA HIS A 114 -22.56 -10.06 -11.18
C HIS A 114 -23.08 -9.47 -12.49
N THR A 115 -23.35 -8.15 -12.49
CA THR A 115 -23.87 -7.45 -13.67
C THR A 115 -22.79 -6.85 -14.57
N LEU A 116 -21.59 -6.64 -14.04
CA LEU A 116 -20.47 -5.92 -14.65
C LEU A 116 -20.73 -4.42 -14.87
N GLU A 117 -21.80 -3.91 -14.30
CA GLU A 117 -22.21 -2.51 -14.42
C GLU A 117 -21.56 -1.66 -13.33
N ARG A 118 -21.25 -0.42 -13.67
CA ARG A 118 -20.75 0.60 -12.74
C ARG A 118 -21.92 1.17 -11.92
N ARG A 119 -21.83 1.09 -10.60
CA ARG A 119 -22.81 1.64 -9.67
C ARG A 119 -22.14 2.32 -8.46
N LYS A 120 -22.94 2.91 -7.60
CA LYS A 120 -22.43 3.39 -6.31
C LYS A 120 -22.02 2.22 -5.41
N TYR A 121 -20.99 2.47 -4.60
CA TYR A 121 -20.56 1.55 -3.57
C TYR A 121 -21.54 1.59 -2.39
N VAL A 122 -21.90 0.45 -1.85
CA VAL A 122 -22.86 0.32 -0.75
C VAL A 122 -22.27 -0.47 0.41
N LYS A 123 -22.89 -0.37 1.59
CA LYS A 123 -22.41 -1.01 2.83
C LYS A 123 -22.13 -2.52 2.66
N ALA A 124 -23.03 -3.24 1.97
CA ALA A 124 -22.87 -4.67 1.72
C ALA A 124 -21.59 -5.02 0.92
N ASP A 125 -21.11 -4.10 0.08
CA ASP A 125 -19.89 -4.28 -0.70
C ASP A 125 -18.67 -4.30 0.19
N ALA A 126 -18.60 -3.48 1.25
CA ALA A 126 -17.49 -3.45 2.17
C ALA A 126 -17.26 -4.82 2.85
N GLY A 127 -18.34 -5.45 3.31
CA GLY A 127 -18.29 -6.82 3.85
C GLY A 127 -17.91 -7.87 2.80
N MET A 128 -18.41 -7.74 1.57
CA MET A 128 -18.04 -8.63 0.46
C MET A 128 -16.55 -8.48 0.11
N VAL A 129 -16.04 -7.28 -0.05
CA VAL A 129 -14.62 -7.01 -0.33
C VAL A 129 -13.74 -7.60 0.78
N ALA A 130 -14.11 -7.42 2.04
CA ALA A 130 -13.35 -7.97 3.16
C ALA A 130 -13.28 -9.51 3.11
N ARG A 131 -14.38 -10.20 2.76
CA ARG A 131 -14.40 -11.66 2.56
C ARG A 131 -13.55 -12.11 1.37
N ILE A 132 -13.64 -11.41 0.25
CA ILE A 132 -12.81 -11.70 -0.92
C ILE A 132 -11.32 -11.50 -0.56
N CYS A 133 -10.95 -10.39 0.07
CA CYS A 133 -9.59 -10.17 0.56
C CYS A 133 -9.14 -11.27 1.53
N GLN A 134 -10.04 -11.77 2.40
CA GLN A 134 -9.74 -12.86 3.32
C GLN A 134 -9.40 -14.15 2.55
N ALA A 135 -10.09 -14.45 1.47
CA ALA A 135 -9.89 -15.64 0.65
C ALA A 135 -8.63 -15.55 -0.23
N LEU A 136 -8.28 -14.37 -0.73
CA LEU A 136 -7.14 -14.18 -1.63
C LEU A 136 -5.80 -14.35 -0.92
N PRO A 137 -4.93 -15.30 -1.33
CA PRO A 137 -3.73 -15.66 -0.59
C PRO A 137 -2.65 -14.56 -0.59
N ASN A 138 -2.57 -13.75 -1.63
CA ASN A 138 -1.52 -12.75 -1.81
C ASN A 138 -1.93 -11.34 -1.33
N ILE A 139 -3.21 -11.12 -1.03
CA ILE A 139 -3.68 -9.89 -0.38
C ILE A 139 -3.35 -9.93 1.10
N GLY A 140 -2.55 -8.97 1.57
CA GLY A 140 -1.96 -8.96 2.92
C GLY A 140 -2.71 -8.12 3.95
N PHE A 141 -3.50 -7.14 3.51
CA PHE A 141 -4.32 -6.27 4.37
C PHE A 141 -5.61 -5.88 3.64
N VAL A 142 -6.54 -5.26 4.37
CA VAL A 142 -7.86 -4.89 3.84
C VAL A 142 -8.09 -3.40 4.00
N GLN A 143 -8.63 -2.80 2.94
CA GLN A 143 -9.33 -1.51 2.91
C GLN A 143 -10.65 -1.70 2.17
N SER A 144 -11.55 -0.73 2.26
CA SER A 144 -12.95 -0.89 1.81
C SER A 144 -13.14 -1.07 0.30
N LEU A 145 -12.19 -0.66 -0.54
CA LEU A 145 -12.29 -0.60 -2.01
C LEU A 145 -13.40 0.35 -2.51
N GLY A 146 -13.91 1.20 -1.66
CA GLY A 146 -14.94 2.18 -1.99
C GLY A 146 -15.47 2.89 -0.76
N THR A 147 -16.20 3.98 -0.99
CA THR A 147 -16.91 4.72 0.06
C THR A 147 -18.40 4.44 -0.01
N ILE A 148 -18.97 3.92 1.06
CA ILE A 148 -20.39 3.53 1.13
C ILE A 148 -21.31 4.75 0.99
N SER A 149 -22.39 4.57 0.25
CA SER A 149 -23.33 5.66 -0.12
C SER A 149 -24.77 5.49 0.37
N ASP A 150 -25.07 4.36 0.99
CA ASP A 150 -26.42 3.97 1.44
C ASP A 150 -26.62 4.11 2.95
N VAL A 151 -25.73 4.83 3.62
CA VAL A 151 -25.83 5.19 5.05
C VAL A 151 -25.66 6.69 5.23
N THR A 152 -25.86 7.18 6.47
CA THR A 152 -25.57 8.58 6.81
C THR A 152 -24.11 8.89 6.55
N VAL A 153 -23.82 9.87 5.70
CA VAL A 153 -22.47 10.21 5.23
C VAL A 153 -21.48 10.41 6.39
N SER A 154 -21.92 11.09 7.46
CA SER A 154 -21.08 11.37 8.64
C SER A 154 -20.67 10.13 9.45
N LEU A 155 -21.19 8.94 9.13
CA LEU A 155 -20.87 7.67 9.80
C LEU A 155 -20.42 6.59 8.80
N ALA A 156 -20.24 6.93 7.55
CA ALA A 156 -19.92 5.97 6.50
C ALA A 156 -18.62 5.20 6.79
N ASP A 157 -17.58 5.91 7.23
CA ASP A 157 -16.29 5.36 7.64
C ASP A 157 -16.39 4.38 8.81
N VAL A 158 -17.21 4.68 9.82
CA VAL A 158 -17.46 3.79 10.98
C VAL A 158 -18.17 2.51 10.52
N TYR A 159 -19.18 2.63 9.66
CA TYR A 159 -19.87 1.45 9.11
C TYR A 159 -18.94 0.62 8.20
N GLU A 160 -18.09 1.26 7.39
CA GLU A 160 -17.09 0.55 6.59
C GLU A 160 -16.16 -0.27 7.47
N PHE A 161 -15.60 0.34 8.53
CA PHE A 161 -14.72 -0.36 9.45
C PHE A 161 -15.44 -1.53 10.14
N ALA A 162 -16.66 -1.32 10.59
CA ALA A 162 -17.46 -2.36 11.24
C ALA A 162 -17.73 -3.55 10.30
N GLU A 163 -18.00 -3.29 9.01
CA GLU A 163 -18.16 -4.37 8.01
C GLU A 163 -16.84 -5.09 7.75
N MET A 164 -15.73 -4.37 7.63
CA MET A 164 -14.43 -5.01 7.41
C MET A 164 -14.01 -5.90 8.58
N ILE A 165 -14.06 -5.41 9.82
CA ILE A 165 -13.54 -6.15 10.99
C ILE A 165 -14.36 -7.40 11.30
N GLN A 166 -15.63 -7.45 10.91
CA GLN A 166 -16.50 -8.62 11.05
C GLN A 166 -16.24 -9.70 9.98
N ASN A 167 -15.65 -9.33 8.84
CA ASN A 167 -15.54 -10.19 7.67
C ASN A 167 -14.11 -10.60 7.32
N THR A 168 -13.10 -10.15 8.08
CA THR A 168 -11.69 -10.55 7.87
C THR A 168 -10.93 -10.66 9.17
N THR A 169 -9.90 -11.51 9.17
CA THR A 169 -8.87 -11.56 10.21
C THR A 169 -7.54 -10.97 9.73
N LYS A 170 -7.48 -10.40 8.52
CA LYS A 170 -6.30 -9.69 8.04
C LYS A 170 -6.21 -8.30 8.69
N PRO A 171 -5.01 -7.71 8.78
CA PRO A 171 -4.86 -6.32 9.22
C PRO A 171 -5.74 -5.38 8.40
N ILE A 172 -6.34 -4.39 9.07
CA ILE A 172 -7.20 -3.40 8.43
C ILE A 172 -6.47 -2.06 8.39
N LEU A 173 -6.50 -1.39 7.25
CA LEU A 173 -6.20 0.03 7.13
C LEU A 173 -7.51 0.78 6.98
N SER A 174 -7.74 1.81 7.79
CA SER A 174 -9.01 2.54 7.81
C SER A 174 -8.79 4.05 7.83
N TRP A 175 -9.62 4.75 7.11
CA TRP A 175 -9.69 6.21 7.09
C TRP A 175 -10.89 6.70 7.92
N SER A 176 -10.95 8.00 8.19
CA SER A 176 -12.12 8.61 8.82
C SER A 176 -12.34 10.05 8.36
N TYR A 177 -13.58 10.53 8.45
CA TYR A 177 -13.92 11.90 8.11
C TYR A 177 -13.42 12.90 9.16
N THR A 178 -13.66 12.60 10.43
CA THR A 178 -13.40 13.50 11.55
C THR A 178 -12.67 12.80 12.69
N ARG A 179 -12.21 13.57 13.67
CA ARG A 179 -11.68 13.04 14.94
C ARG A 179 -12.70 12.17 15.68
N ASP A 180 -13.99 12.57 15.66
CA ASP A 180 -15.04 11.82 16.37
C ASP A 180 -15.23 10.44 15.77
N THR A 181 -15.37 10.33 14.44
CA THR A 181 -15.48 9.02 13.77
C THR A 181 -14.16 8.23 13.84
N CYS A 182 -12.99 8.87 13.88
CA CYS A 182 -11.72 8.22 14.18
C CYS A 182 -11.74 7.59 15.57
N SER A 183 -12.28 8.30 16.57
CA SER A 183 -12.46 7.80 17.93
C SER A 183 -13.43 6.61 17.98
N ASP A 184 -14.53 6.65 17.24
CA ASP A 184 -15.49 5.55 17.16
C ASP A 184 -14.85 4.29 16.56
N ILE A 185 -14.10 4.43 15.48
CA ILE A 185 -13.32 3.34 14.87
C ILE A 185 -12.32 2.76 15.89
N HIS A 186 -11.60 3.62 16.60
CA HIS A 186 -10.65 3.19 17.63
C HIS A 186 -11.35 2.45 18.76
N CYS A 187 -12.53 2.91 19.21
CA CYS A 187 -13.33 2.21 20.23
C CYS A 187 -13.73 0.79 19.76
N ILE A 188 -14.17 0.64 18.51
CA ILE A 188 -14.48 -0.67 17.93
C ILE A 188 -13.21 -1.55 17.92
N ALA A 189 -12.08 -1.00 17.45
CA ALA A 189 -10.81 -1.73 17.37
C ALA A 189 -10.31 -2.18 18.74
N MET A 190 -10.39 -1.32 19.78
CA MET A 190 -10.06 -1.68 21.16
C MET A 190 -10.98 -2.78 21.71
N ALA A 191 -12.29 -2.68 21.47
CA ALA A 191 -13.24 -3.70 21.90
C ALA A 191 -12.91 -5.07 21.28
N MET A 192 -12.56 -5.10 19.99
CA MET A 192 -12.16 -6.31 19.29
C MET A 192 -10.79 -6.84 19.74
N ALA A 193 -9.88 -5.97 20.15
CA ALA A 193 -8.58 -6.37 20.70
C ALA A 193 -8.67 -6.97 22.13
N GLY A 194 -9.80 -6.81 22.81
CA GLY A 194 -9.99 -7.22 24.20
C GLY A 194 -9.70 -6.12 25.23
N GLY A 195 -9.66 -4.85 24.79
CA GLY A 195 -9.49 -3.67 25.62
C GLY A 195 -8.29 -2.80 25.25
N GLU A 196 -8.19 -1.65 25.88
CA GLU A 196 -7.18 -0.62 25.58
C GLU A 196 -5.74 -1.13 25.74
N GLU A 197 -5.45 -1.84 26.83
CA GLU A 197 -4.10 -2.36 27.10
C GLU A 197 -3.67 -3.42 26.06
N ALA A 198 -4.59 -4.28 25.63
CA ALA A 198 -4.33 -5.26 24.59
C ALA A 198 -4.08 -4.58 23.23
N PHE A 199 -4.84 -3.52 22.91
CA PHE A 199 -4.64 -2.71 21.72
C PHE A 199 -3.27 -2.01 21.74
N LYS A 200 -2.88 -1.37 22.84
CA LYS A 200 -1.58 -0.70 22.95
C LYS A 200 -0.40 -1.65 22.77
N GLN A 201 -0.53 -2.88 23.28
CA GLN A 201 0.52 -3.91 23.12
C GLN A 201 0.66 -4.36 21.66
N CYS A 202 -0.45 -4.48 20.93
CA CYS A 202 -0.44 -4.91 19.56
C CYS A 202 -1.71 -4.40 18.82
N PRO A 203 -1.62 -3.26 18.17
CA PRO A 203 -2.73 -2.68 17.40
C PRO A 203 -3.26 -3.63 16.33
N ASN A 204 -4.59 -3.61 16.12
CA ASN A 204 -5.27 -4.45 15.13
C ASN A 204 -5.74 -3.69 13.88
N TYR A 205 -5.41 -2.40 13.78
CA TYR A 205 -5.60 -1.61 12.59
C TYR A 205 -4.52 -0.53 12.46
N VAL A 206 -4.42 0.05 11.27
CA VAL A 206 -3.58 1.21 10.94
C VAL A 206 -4.50 2.30 10.41
N PHE A 207 -4.33 3.51 10.92
CA PHE A 207 -5.06 4.67 10.42
C PHE A 207 -4.46 5.15 9.10
N TYR A 208 -5.31 5.52 8.15
CA TYR A 208 -4.94 6.11 6.86
C TYR A 208 -5.37 7.58 6.81
N GLY A 209 -4.42 8.49 6.60
CA GLY A 209 -4.65 9.91 6.51
C GLY A 209 -3.84 10.58 5.40
N GLU A 210 -4.37 11.66 4.84
CA GLU A 210 -3.78 12.40 3.74
C GLU A 210 -3.72 13.90 4.03
N PRO A 211 -2.60 14.58 3.69
CA PRO A 211 -2.57 16.03 3.53
C PRO A 211 -3.18 16.44 2.18
N ILE A 212 -3.29 17.73 1.95
CA ILE A 212 -3.66 18.30 0.66
C ILE A 212 -2.40 18.82 -0.05
N SER A 213 -2.11 18.28 -1.23
CA SER A 213 -0.99 18.77 -2.04
C SER A 213 -1.36 20.05 -2.80
N PRO A 214 -0.47 21.08 -2.88
CA PRO A 214 0.88 21.08 -2.34
C PRO A 214 0.98 21.69 -0.93
N LEU A 215 1.74 21.05 -0.07
CA LEU A 215 2.23 21.57 1.21
C LEU A 215 1.13 22.16 2.13
N LEU A 216 -0.05 21.53 2.16
CA LEU A 216 -1.17 21.98 2.95
C LEU A 216 -1.73 20.83 3.80
N SER A 217 -2.03 21.12 5.07
CA SER A 217 -2.81 20.23 5.92
C SER A 217 -4.03 20.97 6.45
N ASP A 218 -5.22 20.45 6.15
CA ASP A 218 -6.46 20.99 6.70
C ASP A 218 -6.61 20.62 8.19
N PHE A 219 -7.66 21.18 8.80
CA PHE A 219 -7.96 20.96 10.21
C PHE A 219 -8.21 19.46 10.49
N HIS A 220 -9.07 18.82 9.72
CA HIS A 220 -9.48 17.44 9.99
C HIS A 220 -8.36 16.41 9.76
N ALA A 221 -7.54 16.60 8.72
CA ALA A 221 -6.40 15.73 8.48
C ALA A 221 -5.43 15.76 9.66
N MET A 222 -5.06 16.97 10.14
CA MET A 222 -4.13 17.11 11.24
C MET A 222 -4.73 16.72 12.60
N ASP A 223 -6.00 17.00 12.85
CA ASP A 223 -6.69 16.62 14.10
C ASP A 223 -6.71 15.10 14.30
N LYS A 224 -6.89 14.34 13.23
CA LYS A 224 -6.79 12.88 13.25
C LYS A 224 -5.36 12.37 13.47
N VAL A 225 -4.37 13.00 12.84
CA VAL A 225 -2.95 12.67 13.10
C VAL A 225 -2.61 12.86 14.58
N MET A 226 -3.05 13.98 15.17
CA MET A 226 -2.84 14.25 16.59
C MET A 226 -3.55 13.22 17.48
N TYR A 227 -4.83 12.92 17.19
CA TYR A 227 -5.59 11.90 17.93
C TYR A 227 -4.87 10.54 17.91
N ASN A 228 -4.46 10.08 16.74
CA ASN A 228 -3.81 8.79 16.61
C ASN A 228 -2.45 8.74 17.33
N ALA A 229 -1.69 9.84 17.30
CA ALA A 229 -0.45 9.95 18.06
C ALA A 229 -0.69 9.91 19.57
N GLU A 230 -1.70 10.65 20.09
CA GLU A 230 -2.10 10.66 21.51
C GLU A 230 -2.43 9.23 22.01
N HIS A 231 -3.01 8.39 21.18
CA HIS A 231 -3.49 7.05 21.55
C HIS A 231 -2.54 5.91 21.09
N GLY A 232 -1.40 6.24 20.46
CA GLY A 232 -0.44 5.25 19.98
C GLY A 232 -0.94 4.38 18.82
N VAL A 233 -1.92 4.86 18.05
CA VAL A 233 -2.42 4.19 16.86
C VAL A 233 -1.40 4.32 15.73
N PRO A 234 -0.92 3.21 15.13
CA PRO A 234 -0.09 3.28 13.94
C PRO A 234 -0.83 4.02 12.82
N GLN A 235 -0.14 4.92 12.15
CA GLN A 235 -0.79 5.75 11.14
C GLN A 235 0.05 5.97 9.89
N VAL A 236 -0.63 6.00 8.77
CA VAL A 236 -0.10 6.45 7.48
C VAL A 236 -0.38 7.94 7.34
N TYR A 237 0.59 8.70 6.85
CA TYR A 237 0.39 10.06 6.39
C TYR A 237 0.95 10.20 4.98
N THR A 238 0.06 10.12 3.99
CA THR A 238 0.40 9.90 2.59
C THR A 238 -0.15 11.01 1.69
N PRO A 239 0.70 11.84 1.07
CA PRO A 239 0.25 12.85 0.12
C PRO A 239 -0.13 12.22 -1.23
N CYS A 240 -1.15 12.79 -1.88
CA CYS A 240 -1.53 12.48 -3.25
C CYS A 240 -1.02 13.58 -4.19
N CYS A 241 0.13 13.35 -4.82
CA CYS A 241 0.82 14.32 -5.63
C CYS A 241 0.56 14.12 -7.12
N ILE A 242 0.03 15.14 -7.79
CA ILE A 242 -0.26 15.14 -9.23
C ILE A 242 0.80 15.97 -9.95
N GLY A 243 1.77 15.32 -10.57
CA GLY A 243 2.85 15.98 -11.30
C GLY A 243 2.34 16.81 -12.48
N GLY A 244 2.68 18.10 -12.49
CA GLY A 244 2.14 19.06 -13.47
C GLY A 244 0.77 19.64 -13.11
N GLY A 245 0.16 19.15 -12.00
CA GLY A 245 -1.07 19.67 -11.44
C GLY A 245 -0.84 20.31 -10.09
N THR A 246 -0.81 19.50 -9.02
CA THR A 246 -0.62 19.98 -7.64
C THR A 246 0.84 20.09 -7.21
N VAL A 247 1.77 19.45 -7.95
CA VAL A 247 3.22 19.50 -7.67
C VAL A 247 3.99 19.70 -8.99
N PRO A 248 5.31 20.02 -8.94
CA PRO A 248 6.11 20.19 -10.15
C PRO A 248 6.01 18.98 -11.09
N ALA A 249 6.06 19.22 -12.40
CA ALA A 249 6.03 18.15 -13.41
C ALA A 249 7.29 17.26 -13.40
N THR A 250 8.39 17.74 -12.83
CA THR A 250 9.64 16.97 -12.76
C THR A 250 9.58 15.93 -11.65
N HIS A 251 10.01 14.70 -11.93
CA HIS A 251 9.99 13.58 -10.97
C HIS A 251 10.74 13.91 -9.68
N ALA A 252 11.91 14.53 -9.76
CA ALA A 252 12.66 14.95 -8.57
C ALA A 252 11.89 15.96 -7.71
N GLY A 253 11.23 16.94 -8.34
CA GLY A 253 10.39 17.92 -7.65
C GLY A 253 9.18 17.29 -6.97
N GLN A 254 8.57 16.28 -7.59
CA GLN A 254 7.49 15.48 -6.99
C GLN A 254 7.97 14.75 -5.73
N LEU A 255 9.14 14.09 -5.77
CA LEU A 255 9.73 13.43 -4.61
C LEU A 255 10.01 14.39 -3.46
N VAL A 256 10.54 15.59 -3.76
CA VAL A 256 10.79 16.64 -2.76
C VAL A 256 9.48 17.09 -2.10
N CYS A 257 8.44 17.39 -2.89
CA CYS A 257 7.13 17.80 -2.35
C CYS A 257 6.51 16.73 -1.45
N ALA A 258 6.40 15.49 -1.94
CA ALA A 258 5.79 14.41 -1.19
C ALA A 258 6.55 14.09 0.11
N LEU A 259 7.87 14.11 0.06
CA LEU A 259 8.69 13.93 1.26
C LEU A 259 8.46 15.07 2.26
N SER A 260 8.36 16.33 1.79
CA SER A 260 8.09 17.49 2.63
C SER A 260 6.72 17.41 3.31
N GLU A 261 5.70 17.02 2.58
CA GLU A 261 4.34 16.86 3.11
C GLU A 261 4.26 15.73 4.13
N SER A 262 4.86 14.57 3.85
CA SER A 262 4.91 13.45 4.78
C SER A 262 5.64 13.79 6.09
N MET A 263 6.70 14.59 6.02
CA MET A 263 7.46 15.00 7.21
C MET A 263 6.66 15.85 8.18
N LEU A 264 5.66 16.62 7.74
CA LEU A 264 4.78 17.34 8.64
C LEU A 264 4.07 16.39 9.61
N GLY A 265 3.46 15.32 9.08
CA GLY A 265 2.77 14.31 9.89
C GLY A 265 3.72 13.59 10.85
N VAL A 266 4.92 13.24 10.37
CA VAL A 266 5.96 12.61 11.20
C VAL A 266 6.36 13.51 12.36
N VAL A 267 6.70 14.78 12.08
CA VAL A 267 7.13 15.73 13.12
C VAL A 267 6.03 15.94 14.16
N VAL A 268 4.79 16.23 13.74
CA VAL A 268 3.69 16.46 14.69
C VAL A 268 3.42 15.22 15.55
N ALA A 269 3.37 14.04 14.95
CA ALA A 269 3.11 12.83 15.70
C ALA A 269 4.21 12.52 16.73
N GLN A 270 5.49 12.71 16.37
CA GLN A 270 6.60 12.48 17.30
C GLN A 270 6.70 13.53 18.39
N LEU A 271 6.27 14.76 18.15
CA LEU A 271 6.20 15.78 19.21
C LEU A 271 5.11 15.47 20.25
N ILE A 272 4.01 14.82 19.84
CA ILE A 272 2.92 14.41 20.73
C ILE A 272 3.29 13.17 21.52
N ASN A 273 3.77 12.14 20.83
CA ASN A 273 4.07 10.84 21.43
C ASN A 273 5.32 10.25 20.77
N PRO A 274 6.51 10.53 21.28
CA PRO A 274 7.75 9.98 20.76
C PRO A 274 7.73 8.44 20.75
N GLY A 275 8.05 7.86 19.62
CA GLY A 275 8.01 6.41 19.43
C GLY A 275 6.70 5.88 18.83
N THR A 276 5.72 6.74 18.54
CA THR A 276 4.53 6.31 17.79
C THR A 276 4.90 5.95 16.35
N CYS A 277 4.25 4.93 15.79
CA CYS A 277 4.51 4.52 14.42
C CYS A 277 3.84 5.47 13.43
N VAL A 278 4.65 6.12 12.60
CA VAL A 278 4.19 6.87 11.43
C VAL A 278 4.79 6.24 10.19
N ILE A 279 3.93 5.85 9.26
CA ILE A 279 4.30 5.26 7.98
C ILE A 279 4.29 6.39 6.95
N MET A 280 5.45 6.67 6.37
CA MET A 280 5.56 7.64 5.31
C MET A 280 4.86 7.12 4.05
N GLY A 281 4.18 7.99 3.31
CA GLY A 281 3.49 7.58 2.10
C GLY A 281 3.70 8.52 0.94
N GLY A 282 3.08 8.16 -0.16
CA GLY A 282 2.94 8.98 -1.35
C GLY A 282 2.23 8.22 -2.46
N VAL A 283 1.11 8.79 -2.90
CA VAL A 283 0.43 8.40 -4.12
C VAL A 283 0.85 9.38 -5.19
N GLN A 284 1.81 8.98 -6.02
CA GLN A 284 2.45 9.88 -6.96
C GLN A 284 2.34 9.39 -8.39
N SER A 285 1.76 10.22 -9.24
CA SER A 285 1.78 10.05 -10.69
C SER A 285 1.71 11.42 -11.38
N ILE A 286 1.45 11.40 -12.67
CA ILE A 286 1.35 12.60 -13.50
C ILE A 286 -0.10 12.94 -13.80
N MET A 287 -0.34 14.20 -14.15
CA MET A 287 -1.56 14.59 -14.82
C MET A 287 -1.43 14.30 -16.31
N ASP A 288 -2.37 13.54 -16.87
CA ASP A 288 -2.53 13.47 -18.32
C ASP A 288 -3.00 14.84 -18.81
N MET A 289 -2.14 15.51 -19.57
CA MET A 289 -2.40 16.89 -20.02
C MET A 289 -3.48 16.98 -21.09
N GLN A 290 -3.81 15.87 -21.76
CA GLN A 290 -4.87 15.83 -22.76
C GLN A 290 -6.26 15.76 -22.14
N TYR A 291 -6.40 14.96 -21.11
CA TYR A 291 -7.70 14.67 -20.47
C TYR A 291 -7.85 15.33 -19.10
N SER A 292 -6.78 15.93 -18.56
CA SER A 292 -6.76 16.56 -17.23
C SER A 292 -7.17 15.60 -16.11
N VAL A 293 -6.73 14.34 -16.22
CA VAL A 293 -6.99 13.29 -15.23
C VAL A 293 -5.68 12.81 -14.58
N TYR A 294 -5.79 12.29 -13.38
CA TYR A 294 -4.68 11.61 -12.71
C TYR A 294 -4.43 10.26 -13.38
N ALA A 295 -3.20 10.01 -13.84
CA ALA A 295 -2.88 8.81 -14.61
C ALA A 295 -2.32 7.72 -13.70
N TYR A 296 -3.16 6.84 -13.20
CA TYR A 296 -2.74 5.68 -12.39
C TYR A 296 -2.02 4.59 -13.21
N GLY A 297 -2.37 4.44 -14.49
CA GLY A 297 -1.73 3.48 -15.40
C GLY A 297 -0.40 3.98 -15.99
N ALA A 298 0.02 5.20 -15.68
CA ALA A 298 1.26 5.76 -16.21
C ALA A 298 2.51 5.07 -15.62
N PRO A 299 3.57 4.83 -16.40
CA PRO A 299 4.81 4.25 -15.92
C PRO A 299 5.52 5.11 -14.87
N GLU A 300 5.25 6.41 -14.85
CA GLU A 300 5.74 7.35 -13.84
C GLU A 300 5.28 7.00 -12.44
N LEU A 301 4.08 6.42 -12.26
CA LEU A 301 3.62 5.93 -10.96
C LEU A 301 4.61 4.90 -10.40
N SER A 302 5.02 3.92 -11.19
CA SER A 302 5.98 2.90 -10.76
C SER A 302 7.35 3.50 -10.43
N LEU A 303 7.82 4.44 -11.25
CA LEU A 303 9.09 5.13 -11.06
C LEU A 303 9.10 5.97 -9.78
N LEU A 304 8.07 6.78 -9.58
CA LEU A 304 7.94 7.68 -8.42
C LEU A 304 7.72 6.91 -7.12
N SER A 305 6.91 5.85 -7.15
CA SER A 305 6.69 4.95 -6.01
C SER A 305 8.00 4.26 -5.58
N ALA A 306 8.82 3.83 -6.53
CA ALA A 306 10.14 3.26 -6.23
C ALA A 306 11.07 4.32 -5.63
N GLY A 307 11.16 5.51 -6.23
CA GLY A 307 11.98 6.61 -5.72
C GLY A 307 11.58 7.02 -4.30
N LEU A 308 10.28 7.15 -4.03
CA LEU A 308 9.81 7.49 -2.70
C LEU A 308 10.05 6.37 -1.68
N THR A 309 9.95 5.10 -2.09
CA THR A 309 10.31 3.95 -1.25
C THR A 309 11.79 3.99 -0.86
N GLU A 310 12.68 4.34 -1.79
CA GLU A 310 14.10 4.52 -1.49
C GLU A 310 14.34 5.71 -0.55
N MET A 311 13.59 6.80 -0.69
CA MET A 311 13.66 7.93 0.24
C MET A 311 13.15 7.58 1.64
N ALA A 312 12.07 6.81 1.75
CA ALA A 312 11.60 6.31 3.05
C ALA A 312 12.68 5.50 3.77
N ARG A 313 13.34 4.58 3.05
CA ARG A 313 14.49 3.83 3.60
C ARG A 313 15.67 4.72 3.96
N TYR A 314 15.96 5.74 3.16
CA TYR A 314 17.04 6.69 3.43
C TYR A 314 16.83 7.45 4.75
N VAL A 315 15.58 7.82 5.05
CA VAL A 315 15.22 8.50 6.31
C VAL A 315 14.81 7.53 7.44
N GLY A 316 14.85 6.22 7.21
CA GLY A 316 14.60 5.20 8.24
C GLY A 316 13.13 4.92 8.54
N LEU A 317 12.19 5.33 7.69
CA LEU A 317 10.76 5.16 7.88
C LEU A 317 10.20 3.94 7.13
N PRO A 318 9.12 3.32 7.64
CA PRO A 318 8.30 2.42 6.84
C PRO A 318 7.57 3.19 5.73
N MET A 319 7.23 2.48 4.64
CA MET A 319 6.65 3.07 3.43
C MET A 319 5.29 2.50 3.10
N PHE A 320 4.34 3.39 2.83
CA PHE A 320 3.04 3.14 2.23
C PHE A 320 3.06 3.60 0.77
N SER A 321 2.87 2.69 -0.18
CA SER A 321 3.01 2.90 -1.62
C SER A 321 1.78 2.44 -2.38
N THR A 322 1.75 2.66 -3.68
CA THR A 322 0.61 2.44 -4.56
C THR A 322 0.98 1.54 -5.73
N ALA A 323 0.16 0.53 -6.03
CA ALA A 323 0.24 -0.29 -7.23
C ALA A 323 -1.04 -1.13 -7.44
N GLY A 324 -1.17 -1.76 -8.62
CA GLY A 324 -2.33 -2.58 -8.96
C GLY A 324 -3.58 -1.79 -9.32
N CYS A 325 -3.43 -0.47 -9.37
CA CYS A 325 -4.43 0.49 -9.87
C CYS A 325 -4.30 0.69 -11.37
N THR A 326 -5.37 1.12 -12.03
CA THR A 326 -5.43 1.21 -13.50
C THR A 326 -6.29 2.37 -13.97
N ASP A 327 -6.05 2.81 -15.21
CA ASP A 327 -6.88 3.79 -15.91
C ASP A 327 -7.98 3.15 -16.76
N THR A 328 -7.99 1.82 -16.88
CA THR A 328 -9.07 1.11 -17.59
C THR A 328 -10.43 1.29 -16.92
N LYS A 329 -11.51 1.04 -17.63
CA LYS A 329 -12.90 1.17 -17.15
C LYS A 329 -13.56 -0.20 -16.95
N ILE A 330 -12.94 -1.25 -17.47
CA ILE A 330 -13.47 -2.61 -17.48
C ILE A 330 -12.33 -3.62 -17.33
N LEU A 331 -12.67 -4.87 -17.06
CA LEU A 331 -11.70 -5.98 -17.06
C LEU A 331 -11.25 -6.29 -18.50
N ASP A 332 -10.09 -5.79 -18.89
CA ASP A 332 -9.52 -5.91 -20.22
C ASP A 332 -7.98 -6.01 -20.20
N PRO A 333 -7.32 -6.18 -21.37
CA PRO A 333 -5.86 -6.25 -21.46
C PRO A 333 -5.13 -5.00 -20.93
N GLN A 334 -5.72 -3.79 -21.03
CA GLN A 334 -5.13 -2.57 -20.49
C GLN A 334 -4.97 -2.69 -18.97
N GLY A 335 -6.05 -3.05 -18.27
CA GLY A 335 -6.03 -3.21 -16.82
C GLY A 335 -5.03 -4.29 -16.36
N ALA A 336 -4.90 -5.36 -17.13
CA ALA A 336 -3.93 -6.42 -16.83
C ALA A 336 -2.48 -5.92 -16.95
N ILE A 337 -2.14 -5.17 -18.01
CA ILE A 337 -0.79 -4.64 -18.25
C ILE A 337 -0.41 -3.59 -17.20
N GLU A 338 -1.29 -2.61 -16.95
CA GLU A 338 -1.04 -1.51 -15.99
C GLU A 338 -0.83 -2.07 -14.58
N ALA A 339 -1.74 -2.95 -14.13
CA ALA A 339 -1.64 -3.56 -12.81
C ALA A 339 -0.39 -4.45 -12.67
N ALA A 340 -0.11 -5.32 -13.64
CA ALA A 340 1.06 -6.20 -13.57
C ALA A 340 2.37 -5.41 -13.53
N THR A 341 2.48 -4.33 -14.31
CA THR A 341 3.67 -3.49 -14.36
C THR A 341 3.92 -2.81 -13.01
N SER A 342 2.90 -2.19 -12.43
CA SER A 342 3.02 -1.48 -11.15
C SER A 342 3.21 -2.45 -9.97
N VAL A 343 2.49 -3.56 -9.92
CA VAL A 343 2.64 -4.61 -8.90
C VAL A 343 4.05 -5.17 -8.87
N HIS A 344 4.60 -5.51 -10.04
CA HIS A 344 5.96 -6.07 -10.13
C HIS A 344 7.00 -5.05 -9.67
N SER A 345 6.91 -3.81 -10.13
CA SER A 345 7.81 -2.73 -9.72
C SER A 345 7.74 -2.44 -8.22
N ALA A 346 6.55 -2.38 -7.64
CA ALA A 346 6.33 -2.13 -6.23
C ALA A 346 6.83 -3.28 -5.34
N MET A 347 6.61 -4.54 -5.74
CA MET A 347 7.16 -5.71 -5.07
C MET A 347 8.68 -5.62 -4.96
N LEU A 348 9.36 -5.34 -6.07
CA LEU A 348 10.83 -5.27 -6.11
C LEU A 348 11.39 -4.01 -5.44
N SER A 349 10.62 -2.93 -5.37
CA SER A 349 10.96 -1.74 -4.59
C SER A 349 10.92 -1.98 -3.10
N GLY A 350 10.03 -2.87 -2.62
CA GLY A 350 9.96 -3.34 -1.24
C GLY A 350 9.32 -2.35 -0.26
N ALA A 351 8.29 -1.61 -0.68
CA ALA A 351 7.45 -0.84 0.22
C ALA A 351 6.66 -1.77 1.18
N ASN A 352 6.29 -1.28 2.36
CA ASN A 352 5.69 -2.12 3.39
C ASN A 352 4.21 -2.41 3.14
N PHE A 353 3.43 -1.38 2.84
CA PHE A 353 2.04 -1.49 2.43
C PHE A 353 1.89 -0.92 1.03
N ILE A 354 1.31 -1.70 0.14
CA ILE A 354 1.06 -1.31 -1.25
C ILE A 354 -0.44 -1.39 -1.48
N HIS A 355 -1.09 -0.23 -1.57
CA HIS A 355 -2.54 -0.13 -1.69
C HIS A 355 -3.01 0.15 -3.12
N ASP A 356 -4.31 0.40 -3.30
CA ASP A 356 -5.03 0.70 -4.55
C ASP A 356 -5.18 -0.49 -5.51
N VAL A 357 -4.84 -1.70 -5.05
CA VAL A 357 -5.10 -2.90 -5.83
C VAL A 357 -6.61 -3.06 -6.06
N GLY A 358 -7.01 -3.13 -7.33
CA GLY A 358 -8.42 -3.26 -7.68
C GLY A 358 -9.09 -1.97 -8.17
N TYR A 359 -8.32 -0.89 -8.39
CA TYR A 359 -8.85 0.36 -8.93
C TYR A 359 -8.96 0.35 -10.44
N TYR A 360 -10.08 0.87 -10.92
CA TYR A 360 -10.34 1.30 -12.29
C TYR A 360 -10.51 2.82 -12.36
N GLU A 361 -10.51 3.35 -13.58
CA GLU A 361 -10.92 4.72 -13.86
C GLU A 361 -10.15 5.76 -13.02
N SER A 362 -8.83 5.59 -12.95
CA SER A 362 -7.96 6.51 -12.19
C SER A 362 -8.40 6.69 -10.73
N GLY A 363 -8.80 5.60 -10.07
CA GLY A 363 -9.23 5.58 -8.67
C GLY A 363 -10.72 5.94 -8.44
N MET A 364 -11.50 6.14 -9.50
CA MET A 364 -12.92 6.51 -9.38
C MET A 364 -13.87 5.31 -9.24
N THR A 365 -13.37 4.09 -9.48
CA THR A 365 -14.18 2.87 -9.42
C THR A 365 -13.39 1.71 -8.81
N GLY A 366 -13.92 1.10 -7.75
CA GLY A 366 -13.40 -0.14 -7.20
C GLY A 366 -13.91 -1.36 -7.96
N SER A 367 -13.09 -2.41 -8.07
CA SER A 367 -13.45 -3.64 -8.75
C SER A 367 -12.82 -4.87 -8.08
N VAL A 368 -13.66 -5.75 -7.55
CA VAL A 368 -13.19 -7.04 -7.03
C VAL A 368 -12.67 -7.96 -8.14
N LEU A 369 -13.13 -7.78 -9.37
CA LEU A 369 -12.62 -8.52 -10.54
C LEU A 369 -11.14 -8.17 -10.80
N GLN A 370 -10.81 -6.87 -10.74
CA GLN A 370 -9.43 -6.41 -10.86
C GLN A 370 -8.58 -6.86 -9.67
N LEU A 371 -9.15 -6.85 -8.46
CA LEU A 371 -8.48 -7.32 -7.23
C LEU A 371 -8.13 -8.81 -7.32
N VAL A 372 -9.06 -9.65 -7.77
CA VAL A 372 -8.83 -11.10 -7.98
C VAL A 372 -7.79 -11.35 -9.06
N MET A 373 -7.83 -10.61 -10.17
CA MET A 373 -6.80 -10.71 -11.20
C MET A 373 -5.42 -10.28 -10.69
N ALA A 374 -5.37 -9.22 -9.91
CA ALA A 374 -4.11 -8.71 -9.35
C ALA A 374 -3.52 -9.64 -8.29
N ASP A 375 -4.31 -10.40 -7.55
CA ASP A 375 -3.81 -11.42 -6.61
C ASP A 375 -2.92 -12.44 -7.32
N GLU A 376 -3.32 -12.91 -8.51
CA GLU A 376 -2.50 -13.79 -9.36
C GLU A 376 -1.18 -13.12 -9.78
N GLN A 377 -1.22 -11.84 -10.17
CA GLN A 377 -0.04 -11.05 -10.56
C GLN A 377 0.91 -10.83 -9.38
N ILE A 378 0.38 -10.60 -8.19
CA ILE A 378 1.15 -10.50 -6.95
C ILE A 378 1.83 -11.85 -6.67
N GLY A 379 1.11 -12.97 -6.82
CA GLY A 379 1.65 -14.32 -6.68
C GLY A 379 2.83 -14.59 -7.60
N MET A 380 2.76 -14.15 -8.87
CA MET A 380 3.89 -14.22 -9.81
C MET A 380 5.08 -13.39 -9.33
N SER A 381 4.82 -12.17 -8.85
CA SER A 381 5.87 -11.26 -8.39
C SER A 381 6.56 -11.77 -7.13
N HIS A 382 5.88 -12.50 -6.25
CA HIS A 382 6.46 -13.18 -5.10
C HIS A 382 7.55 -14.18 -5.50
N VAL A 383 7.35 -14.91 -6.59
CA VAL A 383 8.35 -15.87 -7.08
C VAL A 383 9.66 -15.16 -7.43
N VAL A 384 9.57 -14.03 -8.14
CA VAL A 384 10.74 -13.24 -8.52
C VAL A 384 11.41 -12.62 -7.28
N ALA A 385 10.62 -12.06 -6.38
CA ALA A 385 11.12 -11.41 -5.16
C ALA A 385 11.76 -12.39 -4.18
N LYS A 386 11.36 -13.68 -4.20
CA LYS A 386 11.96 -14.74 -3.38
C LYS A 386 13.42 -15.02 -3.76
N GLY A 387 13.81 -14.79 -5.02
CA GLY A 387 15.13 -15.07 -5.53
C GLY A 387 15.42 -16.57 -5.71
N ILE A 388 16.67 -16.90 -5.94
CA ILE A 388 17.13 -18.28 -6.18
C ILE A 388 17.84 -18.80 -4.93
N GLU A 389 17.33 -19.88 -4.36
CA GLU A 389 17.99 -20.56 -3.26
C GLU A 389 19.17 -21.40 -3.78
N ILE A 390 20.37 -21.16 -3.23
CA ILE A 390 21.60 -21.84 -3.62
C ILE A 390 22.18 -22.59 -2.42
N ASN A 391 22.09 -23.92 -2.47
CA ASN A 391 22.70 -24.82 -1.50
C ASN A 391 23.08 -26.13 -2.19
N ALA A 392 23.66 -27.08 -1.47
CA ALA A 392 24.12 -28.35 -2.04
C ALA A 392 22.98 -29.16 -2.73
N GLU A 393 21.78 -29.13 -2.15
CA GLU A 393 20.62 -29.84 -2.70
C GLU A 393 20.03 -29.13 -3.92
N THR A 394 19.87 -27.81 -3.87
CA THR A 394 19.29 -27.04 -5.00
C THR A 394 20.26 -26.93 -6.18
N LEU A 395 21.56 -27.07 -5.98
CA LEU A 395 22.54 -27.20 -7.07
C LEU A 395 22.41 -28.51 -7.82
N ALA A 396 21.87 -29.56 -7.20
CA ALA A 396 21.54 -30.85 -7.79
C ALA A 396 22.69 -31.50 -8.61
N VAL A 397 23.96 -31.29 -8.22
CA VAL A 397 25.13 -31.74 -9.00
C VAL A 397 25.14 -33.26 -9.15
N GLU A 398 24.86 -34.00 -8.06
CA GLU A 398 24.82 -35.47 -8.10
C GLU A 398 23.75 -35.99 -9.04
N GLU A 399 22.57 -35.36 -9.05
CA GLU A 399 21.46 -35.69 -9.95
C GLU A 399 21.84 -35.43 -11.41
N ILE A 400 22.50 -34.28 -11.68
CA ILE A 400 22.99 -33.93 -13.02
C ILE A 400 24.02 -34.96 -13.50
N CYS A 401 24.97 -35.33 -12.64
CA CYS A 401 25.98 -36.33 -12.97
C CYS A 401 25.35 -37.71 -13.20
N SER A 402 24.35 -38.10 -12.45
CA SER A 402 23.65 -39.39 -12.57
C SER A 402 22.87 -39.48 -13.85
N ALA A 403 22.14 -38.41 -14.23
CA ALA A 403 21.37 -38.42 -15.49
C ALA A 403 22.26 -38.38 -16.72
N GLY A 404 23.43 -37.73 -16.64
CA GLY A 404 24.41 -37.64 -17.74
C GLY A 404 23.90 -36.84 -18.95
N PRO A 405 24.75 -36.72 -19.99
CA PRO A 405 24.42 -36.02 -21.21
C PRO A 405 23.21 -36.65 -21.94
N GLY A 406 22.19 -35.88 -22.23
CA GLY A 406 20.95 -36.31 -22.85
C GLY A 406 19.97 -37.01 -21.90
N GLY A 407 20.23 -36.97 -20.58
CA GLY A 407 19.37 -37.56 -19.57
C GLY A 407 18.03 -36.82 -19.40
N ASN A 408 17.10 -37.43 -18.63
CA ASN A 408 15.77 -36.91 -18.34
C ASN A 408 15.57 -36.83 -16.83
N TYR A 409 14.96 -35.74 -16.39
CA TYR A 409 14.71 -35.46 -14.97
C TYR A 409 13.24 -35.58 -14.55
N ALA A 410 12.30 -35.79 -15.49
CA ALA A 410 10.86 -35.73 -15.22
C ALA A 410 10.40 -36.66 -14.09
N ASP A 411 10.96 -37.89 -14.03
CA ASP A 411 10.57 -38.91 -13.06
C ASP A 411 11.55 -39.09 -11.89
N THR A 412 12.54 -38.21 -11.76
CA THR A 412 13.55 -38.31 -10.69
C THR A 412 12.99 -38.02 -9.32
N GLY A 413 13.65 -38.50 -8.27
CA GLY A 413 13.31 -38.18 -6.89
C GLY A 413 13.45 -36.67 -6.58
N HIS A 414 14.47 -36.03 -7.17
CA HIS A 414 14.70 -34.60 -7.07
C HIS A 414 13.53 -33.79 -7.64
N THR A 415 13.10 -34.10 -8.88
CA THR A 415 11.97 -33.43 -9.50
C THR A 415 10.67 -33.61 -8.69
N LYS A 416 10.38 -34.83 -8.22
CA LYS A 416 9.19 -35.09 -7.38
C LYS A 416 9.22 -34.28 -6.09
N LYS A 417 10.40 -34.10 -5.47
CA LYS A 417 10.56 -33.29 -4.26
C LYS A 417 10.30 -31.81 -4.51
N PHE A 418 10.85 -31.26 -5.58
CA PHE A 418 10.83 -29.80 -5.85
C PHE A 418 9.65 -29.34 -6.72
N ALA A 419 8.98 -30.24 -7.46
CA ALA A 419 7.88 -29.87 -8.35
C ALA A 419 6.75 -29.11 -7.66
N ALA A 420 6.43 -29.45 -6.41
CA ALA A 420 5.41 -28.76 -5.61
C ALA A 420 5.79 -27.33 -5.22
N SER A 421 7.08 -26.95 -5.31
CA SER A 421 7.55 -25.58 -5.05
C SER A 421 7.47 -24.67 -6.28
N LEU A 422 7.23 -25.25 -7.46
CA LEU A 422 7.05 -24.47 -8.68
C LEU A 422 5.70 -23.76 -8.67
N TRP A 423 5.72 -22.48 -8.99
CA TRP A 423 4.50 -21.69 -9.03
C TRP A 423 3.50 -22.24 -10.05
N GLN A 424 2.26 -22.41 -9.61
CA GLN A 424 1.17 -22.85 -10.47
C GLN A 424 0.12 -21.75 -10.56
N PRO A 425 -0.35 -21.41 -11.78
CA PRO A 425 -1.40 -20.44 -11.97
C PRO A 425 -2.76 -20.98 -11.51
N THR A 426 -3.63 -20.08 -11.05
CA THR A 426 -5.04 -20.35 -10.76
C THR A 426 -5.96 -19.76 -11.84
N LEU A 427 -5.59 -18.61 -12.38
CA LEU A 427 -6.36 -17.90 -13.40
C LEU A 427 -5.72 -17.96 -14.79
N MET A 428 -4.39 -18.03 -14.87
CA MET A 428 -3.68 -18.14 -16.15
C MET A 428 -3.71 -19.57 -16.67
N ASP A 429 -3.76 -19.72 -18.00
CA ASP A 429 -3.84 -21.00 -18.68
C ASP A 429 -2.46 -21.43 -19.20
N ARG A 430 -2.16 -22.73 -19.06
CA ARG A 430 -0.96 -23.42 -19.60
C ARG A 430 -1.29 -24.68 -20.37
N GLN A 431 -2.56 -24.89 -20.71
CA GLN A 431 -3.00 -26.07 -21.45
C GLN A 431 -2.49 -26.06 -22.88
N SER A 432 -2.56 -27.24 -23.54
CA SER A 432 -2.40 -27.28 -24.99
C SER A 432 -3.55 -26.53 -25.66
N TYR A 433 -3.35 -26.07 -26.90
CA TYR A 433 -4.43 -25.43 -27.66
C TYR A 433 -5.65 -26.37 -27.81
N GLU A 434 -5.41 -27.64 -28.02
CA GLU A 434 -6.45 -28.70 -28.21
C GLU A 434 -7.27 -28.86 -26.92
N ASP A 435 -6.61 -28.94 -25.77
CA ASP A 435 -7.29 -29.08 -24.47
C ASP A 435 -8.08 -27.81 -24.12
N TRP A 436 -7.50 -26.64 -24.31
CA TRP A 436 -8.18 -25.37 -24.12
C TRP A 436 -9.41 -25.24 -25.05
N ALA A 437 -9.27 -25.65 -26.33
CA ALA A 437 -10.37 -25.62 -27.29
C ALA A 437 -11.48 -26.58 -26.91
N ALA A 438 -11.13 -27.78 -26.45
CA ALA A 438 -12.08 -28.81 -26.01
C ALA A 438 -12.83 -28.38 -24.73
N GLN A 439 -12.21 -27.57 -23.86
CA GLN A 439 -12.79 -27.04 -22.61
C GLN A 439 -13.58 -25.73 -22.80
N GLY A 440 -13.91 -25.35 -24.04
CA GLY A 440 -14.81 -24.23 -24.32
C GLY A 440 -14.13 -22.89 -24.56
N ARG A 441 -12.81 -22.85 -24.75
CA ARG A 441 -12.03 -21.65 -25.13
C ARG A 441 -12.19 -20.48 -24.15
N THR A 442 -12.24 -20.77 -22.85
CA THR A 442 -12.40 -19.74 -21.82
C THR A 442 -11.23 -18.77 -21.84
N THR A 443 -11.55 -17.46 -21.76
CA THR A 443 -10.55 -16.41 -21.64
C THR A 443 -10.16 -16.22 -20.17
N MET A 444 -9.06 -15.48 -19.91
CA MET A 444 -8.72 -15.10 -18.54
C MET A 444 -9.84 -14.29 -17.87
N LYS A 445 -10.52 -13.41 -18.63
CA LYS A 445 -11.70 -12.67 -18.16
C LYS A 445 -12.80 -13.60 -17.65
N ASP A 446 -13.11 -14.66 -18.40
CA ASP A 446 -14.16 -15.63 -18.00
C ASP A 446 -13.77 -16.33 -16.69
N ARG A 447 -12.50 -16.72 -16.54
CA ARG A 447 -11.99 -17.37 -15.32
C ARG A 447 -11.97 -16.42 -14.12
N VAL A 448 -11.59 -15.16 -14.31
CA VAL A 448 -11.65 -14.13 -13.24
C VAL A 448 -13.08 -13.93 -12.77
N ILE A 449 -14.04 -13.79 -13.70
CA ILE A 449 -15.46 -13.60 -13.34
C ILE A 449 -15.99 -14.83 -12.59
N ALA A 450 -15.70 -16.03 -13.04
CA ALA A 450 -16.11 -17.26 -12.38
C ALA A 450 -15.53 -17.36 -10.96
N ASN A 451 -14.20 -17.22 -10.83
CA ASN A 451 -13.50 -17.29 -9.54
C ASN A 451 -13.94 -16.21 -8.54
N THR A 452 -14.33 -15.01 -9.01
CA THR A 452 -14.82 -13.94 -8.14
C THR A 452 -16.22 -14.23 -7.58
N ARG A 453 -17.03 -15.01 -8.30
CA ARG A 453 -18.41 -15.33 -7.91
C ARG A 453 -18.51 -16.55 -6.98
N ASP A 454 -17.52 -17.41 -7.01
CA ASP A 454 -17.39 -18.59 -6.14
C ASP A 454 -16.88 -18.20 -4.74
#